data_4b352fdec570763bcab292585c07f83c
#
_entry.id   4b352fdec570763bcab292585c07f83c
#
_cell.length_a   1.000
_cell.length_b   1.000
_cell.length_c   1.000
_cell.angle_alpha   90.00
_cell.angle_beta   90.00
_cell.angle_gamma   90.00
#
_symmetry.space_group_name_H-M   'P 1'
#
loop_
_entity.id
_entity.type
_entity.pdbx_description
1 polymer ?
#
loop_
_entity_poly.entity_id
_entity_poly.type
_entity_poly.pdbx_seq_one_letter_code
_entity_poly.pdbx_strand_id
1 'polypeptide(L)'
;KDAQLAREIEVALPRELDRGARLELLRGFVQRAFVDRGMIADIAVHEGKARDGQGQPHAHIMLTLRELTGEGFGKKARDWNAPDLLLGWREAWARDANAALERAGRSERIDHRSLPVQRDEAQQQADRARSAGRDDQADDRERAVVALDREPQPKIGPAAHAMEKRGMQTERGDAFRAAQARNAERAELGGRQLELRLELMARGRAFVSAARAQLDQLWQRAEHAMTRIRERIMGEAERPQARDRRDARDVRGGRDETKAREGPGVTEGRDGLDEAAARRAAV
;
A
#
# COMPACT_ATOMS: atom_id res chain seq x y z
N LYS A 1 41.91 -28.23 -6.84
CA LYS A 1 41.57 -27.81 -8.18
C LYS A 1 40.50 -26.70 -8.24
N ASP A 2 39.68 -26.50 -7.23
CA ASP A 2 38.60 -25.53 -7.24
C ASP A 2 38.83 -24.44 -6.18
N ALA A 3 40.02 -23.81 -6.25
CA ALA A 3 40.36 -22.73 -5.32
C ALA A 3 39.64 -21.45 -5.75
N GLN A 4 38.66 -21.06 -5.00
CA GLN A 4 38.07 -19.74 -5.10
C GLN A 4 39.10 -18.71 -4.61
N LEU A 5 39.55 -17.82 -5.49
CA LEU A 5 40.60 -16.83 -5.20
C LEU A 5 40.00 -15.47 -4.80
N ALA A 6 38.92 -15.09 -5.42
CA ALA A 6 38.21 -13.84 -5.18
C ALA A 6 36.71 -14.06 -5.32
N ARG A 7 35.93 -13.08 -4.92
CA ARG A 7 34.48 -12.99 -5.17
C ARG A 7 34.20 -11.74 -5.98
N GLU A 8 33.44 -11.87 -7.02
CA GLU A 8 32.90 -10.75 -7.76
C GLU A 8 31.42 -10.55 -7.41
N ILE A 9 31.04 -9.31 -7.19
CA ILE A 9 29.65 -8.86 -7.04
C ILE A 9 29.39 -7.78 -8.07
N GLU A 10 28.39 -7.98 -8.90
CA GLU A 10 27.89 -6.99 -9.83
C GLU A 10 26.64 -6.32 -9.25
N VAL A 11 26.64 -4.99 -9.18
CA VAL A 11 25.49 -4.20 -8.71
C VAL A 11 25.07 -3.20 -9.78
N ALA A 12 23.77 -3.18 -10.09
CA ALA A 12 23.19 -2.12 -10.91
C ALA A 12 23.11 -0.83 -10.08
N LEU A 13 23.54 0.28 -10.68
CA LEU A 13 23.45 1.61 -10.08
C LEU A 13 22.19 2.30 -10.58
N PRO A 14 21.41 2.99 -9.70
CA PRO A 14 20.24 3.73 -10.14
C PRO A 14 20.60 4.78 -11.21
N ARG A 15 20.01 4.68 -12.40
CA ARG A 15 20.25 5.63 -13.50
C ARG A 15 19.71 7.02 -13.21
N GLU A 16 18.76 7.11 -12.32
CA GLU A 16 18.08 8.31 -11.85
C GLU A 16 18.96 9.21 -10.98
N LEU A 17 20.04 8.63 -10.43
CA LEU A 17 21.06 9.37 -9.68
C LEU A 17 22.13 9.93 -10.63
N ASP A 18 22.68 11.09 -10.32
CA ASP A 18 23.86 11.58 -10.97
C ASP A 18 25.10 10.73 -10.62
N ARG A 19 26.21 10.96 -11.34
CA ARG A 19 27.44 10.18 -11.15
C ARG A 19 28.01 10.33 -9.73
N GLY A 20 27.93 11.53 -9.14
CA GLY A 20 28.43 11.79 -7.80
C GLY A 20 27.69 11.00 -6.74
N ALA A 21 26.34 11.09 -6.77
CA ALA A 21 25.46 10.34 -5.88
C ALA A 21 25.61 8.82 -6.03
N ARG A 22 25.78 8.32 -7.27
CA ARG A 22 26.06 6.89 -7.52
C ARG A 22 27.38 6.43 -6.88
N LEU A 23 28.44 7.22 -7.00
CA LEU A 23 29.75 6.89 -6.40
C LEU A 23 29.71 6.96 -4.88
N GLU A 24 29.02 7.92 -4.31
CA GLU A 24 28.82 8.04 -2.86
C GLU A 24 28.07 6.83 -2.32
N LEU A 25 26.92 6.48 -2.95
CA LEU A 25 26.15 5.29 -2.61
C LEU A 25 26.99 4.03 -2.65
N LEU A 26 27.71 3.81 -3.76
CA LEU A 26 28.53 2.62 -3.97
C LEU A 26 29.66 2.50 -2.93
N ARG A 27 30.41 3.57 -2.69
CA ARG A 27 31.50 3.59 -1.71
C ARG A 27 30.99 3.35 -0.30
N GLY A 28 29.89 4.02 0.08
CA GLY A 28 29.29 3.83 1.39
C GLY A 28 28.79 2.41 1.62
N PHE A 29 28.16 1.79 0.60
CA PHE A 29 27.74 0.39 0.67
C PHE A 29 28.95 -0.56 0.80
N VAL A 30 29.96 -0.42 -0.06
CA VAL A 30 31.14 -1.29 -0.05
C VAL A 30 31.90 -1.19 1.27
N GLN A 31 32.04 0.01 1.80
CA GLN A 31 32.67 0.23 3.10
C GLN A 31 31.97 -0.59 4.18
N ARG A 32 30.68 -0.38 4.37
CA ARG A 32 29.90 -1.05 5.44
C ARG A 32 29.71 -2.54 5.24
N ALA A 33 29.47 -2.95 4.00
CA ALA A 33 29.13 -4.35 3.72
C ALA A 33 30.36 -5.27 3.69
N PHE A 34 31.54 -4.76 3.29
CA PHE A 34 32.71 -5.58 3.00
C PHE A 34 33.97 -5.11 3.73
N VAL A 35 34.37 -3.84 3.59
CA VAL A 35 35.62 -3.34 4.12
C VAL A 35 35.64 -3.37 5.64
N ASP A 36 34.57 -2.93 6.30
CA ASP A 36 34.43 -2.96 7.77
C ASP A 36 34.43 -4.39 8.33
N ARG A 37 34.31 -5.41 7.46
CA ARG A 37 34.43 -6.83 7.82
C ARG A 37 35.79 -7.43 7.50
N GLY A 38 36.77 -6.58 7.13
CA GLY A 38 38.14 -6.99 6.86
C GLY A 38 38.41 -7.45 5.41
N MET A 39 37.46 -7.29 4.48
CA MET A 39 37.67 -7.57 3.05
C MET A 39 38.39 -6.39 2.39
N ILE A 40 39.25 -6.67 1.42
CA ILE A 40 39.69 -5.65 0.47
C ILE A 40 38.73 -5.69 -0.72
N ALA A 41 38.30 -4.51 -1.17
CA ALA A 41 37.41 -4.35 -2.30
C ALA A 41 38.11 -3.53 -3.40
N ASP A 42 38.10 -4.06 -4.63
CA ASP A 42 38.42 -3.32 -5.84
C ASP A 42 37.12 -3.05 -6.61
N ILE A 43 36.92 -1.79 -7.05
CA ILE A 43 35.65 -1.32 -7.62
C ILE A 43 35.89 -0.77 -9.01
N ALA A 44 35.25 -1.37 -10.01
CA ALA A 44 35.18 -0.86 -11.39
C ALA A 44 33.75 -0.42 -11.71
N VAL A 45 33.58 0.85 -12.13
CA VAL A 45 32.27 1.40 -12.51
C VAL A 45 32.20 1.51 -14.03
N HIS A 46 31.15 0.97 -14.60
CA HIS A 46 30.89 1.00 -16.03
C HIS A 46 29.62 1.78 -16.34
N GLU A 47 29.69 2.62 -17.38
CA GLU A 47 28.56 3.35 -17.94
C GLU A 47 28.08 2.60 -19.21
N GLY A 48 27.47 1.42 -18.98
CA GLY A 48 26.92 0.61 -20.07
C GLY A 48 25.68 1.23 -20.70
N LYS A 49 25.29 0.73 -21.87
CA LYS A 49 23.98 1.02 -22.48
C LYS A 49 23.12 -0.22 -22.46
N ALA A 50 21.87 -0.06 -22.01
CA ALA A 50 20.85 -1.08 -22.09
C ALA A 50 20.36 -1.23 -23.57
N ARG A 51 19.59 -2.27 -23.85
CA ARG A 51 19.02 -2.50 -25.19
C ARG A 51 18.04 -1.42 -25.64
N ASP A 52 17.41 -0.74 -24.72
CA ASP A 52 16.54 0.42 -24.95
C ASP A 52 17.33 1.70 -25.31
N GLY A 53 18.66 1.61 -25.40
CA GLY A 53 19.55 2.74 -25.68
C GLY A 53 19.85 3.64 -24.49
N GLN A 54 19.19 3.42 -23.35
CA GLN A 54 19.40 4.19 -22.15
C GLN A 54 20.67 3.75 -21.39
N GLY A 55 21.16 4.61 -20.49
CA GLY A 55 22.28 4.27 -19.63
C GLY A 55 21.95 3.08 -18.71
N GLN A 56 22.88 2.16 -18.58
CA GLN A 56 22.86 1.05 -17.64
C GLN A 56 24.12 1.09 -16.79
N PRO A 57 24.24 2.07 -15.88
CA PRO A 57 25.40 2.15 -15.00
C PRO A 57 25.40 0.97 -14.04
N HIS A 58 26.57 0.35 -13.87
CA HIS A 58 26.75 -0.77 -12.96
C HIS A 58 28.18 -0.79 -12.43
N ALA A 59 28.39 -1.49 -11.34
CA ALA A 59 29.71 -1.65 -10.74
C ALA A 59 30.05 -3.13 -10.56
N HIS A 60 31.27 -3.48 -10.85
CA HIS A 60 31.90 -4.73 -10.46
C HIS A 60 32.72 -4.50 -9.20
N ILE A 61 32.48 -5.30 -8.17
CA ILE A 61 33.16 -5.24 -6.90
C ILE A 61 33.89 -6.56 -6.72
N MET A 62 35.21 -6.54 -6.79
CA MET A 62 36.04 -7.70 -6.53
C MET A 62 36.49 -7.70 -5.09
N LEU A 63 36.22 -8.78 -4.37
CA LEU A 63 36.46 -8.92 -2.94
C LEU A 63 37.47 -10.03 -2.66
N THR A 64 38.36 -9.81 -1.69
CA THR A 64 39.21 -10.87 -1.16
C THR A 64 38.42 -11.88 -0.36
N LEU A 65 38.94 -13.09 -0.23
CA LEU A 65 38.36 -14.16 0.59
C LEU A 65 39.17 -14.41 1.87
N ARG A 66 40.09 -13.51 2.17
CA ARG A 66 40.96 -13.51 3.34
C ARG A 66 40.91 -12.15 3.94
N GLU A 67 40.89 -12.08 5.25
CA GLU A 67 41.01 -10.84 5.98
C GLU A 67 42.41 -10.28 5.80
N LEU A 68 42.51 -8.95 5.72
CA LEU A 68 43.78 -8.25 5.80
C LEU A 68 44.11 -8.01 7.27
N THR A 69 45.30 -8.46 7.67
CA THR A 69 45.87 -8.24 9.01
C THR A 69 47.10 -7.36 8.92
N GLY A 70 47.62 -6.90 10.05
CA GLY A 70 48.89 -6.16 10.05
C GLY A 70 50.11 -6.91 9.49
N GLU A 71 50.04 -8.25 9.42
CA GLU A 71 51.06 -9.13 8.89
C GLU A 71 50.79 -9.60 7.45
N GLY A 72 49.72 -9.09 6.79
CA GLY A 72 49.30 -9.48 5.46
C GLY A 72 47.99 -10.26 5.45
N PHE A 73 47.79 -11.13 4.43
CA PHE A 73 46.58 -11.92 4.33
C PHE A 73 46.54 -13.06 5.33
N GLY A 74 45.51 -13.06 6.17
CA GLY A 74 45.21 -14.11 7.11
C GLY A 74 44.66 -15.40 6.47
N LYS A 75 44.01 -16.24 7.28
CA LYS A 75 43.33 -17.47 6.82
C LYS A 75 42.12 -17.13 5.97
N LYS A 76 41.70 -18.08 5.13
CA LYS A 76 40.47 -17.95 4.33
C LYS A 76 39.26 -17.87 5.27
N ALA A 77 38.51 -16.80 5.18
CA ALA A 77 37.25 -16.58 5.91
C ALA A 77 36.08 -17.31 5.20
N ARG A 78 35.81 -18.53 5.62
CA ARG A 78 34.79 -19.38 4.99
C ARG A 78 33.36 -18.97 5.31
N ASP A 79 33.15 -18.33 6.46
CA ASP A 79 31.90 -17.75 6.91
C ASP A 79 31.39 -16.66 5.97
N TRP A 80 32.27 -15.97 5.23
CA TRP A 80 31.87 -15.01 4.20
C TRP A 80 31.12 -15.66 3.00
N ASN A 81 31.06 -16.99 2.93
CA ASN A 81 30.27 -17.73 1.96
C ASN A 81 28.87 -18.13 2.46
N ALA A 82 28.49 -17.77 3.67
CA ALA A 82 27.18 -18.07 4.21
C ALA A 82 26.05 -17.49 3.33
N PRO A 83 25.02 -18.27 2.98
CA PRO A 83 23.91 -17.81 2.14
C PRO A 83 23.19 -16.58 2.71
N ASP A 84 23.07 -16.50 4.03
CA ASP A 84 22.41 -15.40 4.71
C ASP A 84 23.12 -14.07 4.52
N LEU A 85 24.45 -14.08 4.35
CA LEU A 85 25.20 -12.86 4.02
C LEU A 85 24.83 -12.30 2.65
N LEU A 86 24.61 -13.15 1.67
CA LEU A 86 24.17 -12.69 0.34
C LEU A 86 22.80 -12.04 0.41
N LEU A 87 21.89 -12.61 1.18
CA LEU A 87 20.55 -12.02 1.39
C LEU A 87 20.68 -10.67 2.12
N GLY A 88 21.47 -10.62 3.17
CA GLY A 88 21.73 -9.37 3.91
C GLY A 88 22.39 -8.28 3.06
N TRP A 89 23.31 -8.63 2.15
CA TRP A 89 23.91 -7.66 1.22
C TRP A 89 22.91 -7.12 0.21
N ARG A 90 22.01 -7.99 -0.31
CA ARG A 90 20.94 -7.56 -1.22
C ARG A 90 19.96 -6.61 -0.55
N GLU A 91 19.58 -6.92 0.70
CA GLU A 91 18.72 -6.06 1.50
C GLU A 91 19.39 -4.71 1.81
N ALA A 92 20.67 -4.74 2.25
CA ALA A 92 21.42 -3.53 2.53
C ALA A 92 21.58 -2.66 1.28
N TRP A 93 21.87 -3.27 0.12
CA TRP A 93 21.93 -2.54 -1.14
C TRP A 93 20.60 -1.87 -1.49
N ALA A 94 19.48 -2.59 -1.40
CA ALA A 94 18.16 -2.05 -1.68
C ALA A 94 17.82 -0.88 -0.74
N ARG A 95 18.07 -1.02 0.55
CA ARG A 95 17.86 0.04 1.54
C ARG A 95 18.69 1.28 1.22
N ASP A 96 19.98 1.11 0.97
CA ASP A 96 20.91 2.23 0.75
C ASP A 96 20.61 2.95 -0.57
N ALA A 97 20.28 2.19 -1.65
CA ALA A 97 19.88 2.74 -2.93
C ALA A 97 18.55 3.50 -2.84
N ASN A 98 17.56 2.95 -2.14
CA ASN A 98 16.29 3.61 -1.92
C ASN A 98 16.44 4.91 -1.11
N ALA A 99 17.29 4.93 -0.09
CA ALA A 99 17.61 6.14 0.66
C ALA A 99 18.32 7.20 -0.19
N ALA A 100 19.19 6.78 -1.12
CA ALA A 100 19.84 7.70 -2.06
C ALA A 100 18.85 8.28 -3.08
N LEU A 101 17.95 7.46 -3.62
CA LEU A 101 16.87 7.89 -4.51
C LEU A 101 15.93 8.89 -3.81
N GLU A 102 15.56 8.61 -2.57
CA GLU A 102 14.73 9.50 -1.78
C GLU A 102 15.38 10.87 -1.55
N ARG A 103 16.65 10.90 -1.14
CA ARG A 103 17.42 12.14 -0.99
C ARG A 103 17.52 12.96 -2.29
N ALA A 104 17.52 12.26 -3.45
CA ALA A 104 17.51 12.88 -4.77
C ALA A 104 16.10 13.26 -5.26
N GLY A 105 15.04 13.10 -4.43
CA GLY A 105 13.65 13.40 -4.80
C GLY A 105 13.08 12.45 -5.87
N ARG A 106 13.61 11.23 -5.99
CA ARG A 106 13.18 10.24 -6.96
C ARG A 106 12.14 9.30 -6.37
N SER A 107 11.14 8.94 -7.18
CA SER A 107 10.06 8.03 -6.78
C SER A 107 10.41 6.55 -6.98
N GLU A 108 11.39 6.27 -7.83
CA GLU A 108 11.83 4.92 -8.15
C GLU A 108 12.34 4.21 -6.88
N ARG A 109 12.02 2.94 -6.77
CA ARG A 109 12.45 2.08 -5.66
C ARG A 109 12.88 0.72 -6.18
N ILE A 110 13.85 0.11 -5.53
CA ILE A 110 14.28 -1.27 -5.77
C ILE A 110 13.88 -2.17 -4.61
N ASP A 111 13.57 -3.42 -4.92
CA ASP A 111 13.27 -4.46 -3.95
C ASP A 111 14.21 -5.64 -4.17
N HIS A 112 14.88 -6.08 -3.12
CA HIS A 112 15.86 -7.18 -3.15
C HIS A 112 15.21 -8.57 -3.21
N ARG A 113 13.92 -8.65 -2.89
CA ARG A 113 13.19 -9.91 -2.81
C ARG A 113 12.86 -10.45 -4.20
N SER A 114 12.59 -11.74 -4.28
CA SER A 114 12.18 -12.36 -5.54
C SER A 114 10.81 -11.85 -6.00
N LEU A 115 10.56 -11.85 -7.32
CA LEU A 115 9.28 -11.41 -7.89
C LEU A 115 8.07 -12.15 -7.30
N PRO A 116 8.10 -13.48 -7.07
CA PRO A 116 6.98 -14.16 -6.41
C PRO A 116 6.67 -13.60 -5.02
N VAL A 117 7.69 -13.35 -4.19
CA VAL A 117 7.49 -12.78 -2.84
C VAL A 117 6.91 -11.38 -2.91
N GLN A 118 7.40 -10.53 -3.81
CA GLN A 118 6.85 -9.19 -4.04
C GLN A 118 5.40 -9.24 -4.51
N ARG A 119 5.08 -10.18 -5.42
CA ARG A 119 3.73 -10.39 -5.96
C ARG A 119 2.76 -10.84 -4.86
N ASP A 120 3.17 -11.81 -4.03
CA ASP A 120 2.33 -12.31 -2.94
C ASP A 120 2.05 -11.21 -1.90
N GLU A 121 3.03 -10.37 -1.59
CA GLU A 121 2.81 -9.22 -0.72
C GLU A 121 1.89 -8.18 -1.36
N ALA A 122 2.08 -7.86 -2.64
CA ALA A 122 1.18 -6.94 -3.36
C ALA A 122 -0.26 -7.45 -3.35
N GLN A 123 -0.47 -8.76 -3.53
CA GLN A 123 -1.80 -9.38 -3.43
C GLN A 123 -2.40 -9.22 -2.02
N GLN A 124 -1.63 -9.53 -0.97
CA GLN A 124 -2.09 -9.35 0.41
C GLN A 124 -2.44 -7.88 0.72
N GLN A 125 -1.66 -6.94 0.19
CA GLN A 125 -1.95 -5.51 0.34
C GLN A 125 -3.22 -5.11 -0.40
N ALA A 126 -3.45 -5.65 -1.61
CA ALA A 126 -4.69 -5.46 -2.36
C ALA A 126 -5.91 -5.95 -1.58
N ASP A 127 -5.84 -7.17 -1.04
CA ASP A 127 -6.92 -7.78 -0.27
C ASP A 127 -7.25 -6.98 1.00
N ARG A 128 -6.22 -6.53 1.73
CA ARG A 128 -6.39 -5.67 2.92
C ARG A 128 -7.00 -4.31 2.57
N ALA A 129 -6.54 -3.69 1.49
CA ALA A 129 -7.09 -2.41 1.02
C ALA A 129 -8.55 -2.56 0.62
N ARG A 130 -8.89 -3.63 -0.12
CA ARG A 130 -10.25 -3.95 -0.54
C ARG A 130 -11.18 -4.18 0.67
N SER A 131 -10.75 -4.97 1.65
CA SER A 131 -11.48 -5.22 2.88
C SER A 131 -11.72 -3.96 3.73
N ALA A 132 -10.83 -2.97 3.60
CA ALA A 132 -10.93 -1.68 4.27
C ALA A 132 -11.70 -0.61 3.44
N GLY A 133 -12.29 -0.98 2.29
CA GLY A 133 -13.01 -0.06 1.41
C GLY A 133 -12.12 0.95 0.68
N ARG A 134 -10.81 0.70 0.61
CA ARG A 134 -9.83 1.54 -0.08
C ARG A 134 -9.59 1.02 -1.50
N ASP A 135 -10.63 1.10 -2.32
CA ASP A 135 -10.67 0.46 -3.63
C ASP A 135 -9.55 0.93 -4.57
N ASP A 136 -9.27 2.24 -4.65
CA ASP A 136 -8.20 2.76 -5.51
C ASP A 136 -6.83 2.19 -5.14
N GLN A 137 -6.53 2.07 -3.83
CA GLN A 137 -5.29 1.46 -3.37
C GLN A 137 -5.25 -0.03 -3.69
N ALA A 138 -6.38 -0.73 -3.58
CA ALA A 138 -6.47 -2.13 -3.97
C ALA A 138 -6.22 -2.32 -5.46
N ASP A 139 -6.83 -1.49 -6.30
CA ASP A 139 -6.68 -1.51 -7.76
C ASP A 139 -5.21 -1.27 -8.17
N ASP A 140 -4.51 -0.32 -7.54
CA ASP A 140 -3.08 -0.08 -7.79
C ASP A 140 -2.21 -1.28 -7.38
N ARG A 141 -2.52 -1.94 -6.26
CA ARG A 141 -1.80 -3.15 -5.84
C ARG A 141 -2.07 -4.34 -6.76
N GLU A 142 -3.27 -4.49 -7.27
CA GLU A 142 -3.58 -5.52 -8.27
C GLU A 142 -2.85 -5.28 -9.60
N ARG A 143 -2.69 -4.03 -10.04
CA ARG A 143 -1.82 -3.69 -11.18
C ARG A 143 -0.36 -4.08 -10.93
N ALA A 144 0.13 -3.87 -9.70
CA ALA A 144 1.47 -4.31 -9.32
C ALA A 144 1.60 -5.84 -9.34
N VAL A 145 0.58 -6.60 -8.92
CA VAL A 145 0.55 -8.07 -9.02
C VAL A 145 0.74 -8.53 -10.47
N VAL A 146 0.01 -7.93 -11.41
CA VAL A 146 0.15 -8.25 -12.84
C VAL A 146 1.54 -7.90 -13.36
N ALA A 147 2.08 -6.73 -13.00
CA ALA A 147 3.41 -6.31 -13.44
C ALA A 147 4.54 -7.20 -12.90
N LEU A 148 4.34 -7.82 -11.73
CA LEU A 148 5.29 -8.74 -11.11
C LEU A 148 5.16 -10.19 -11.61
N ASP A 149 4.09 -10.53 -12.34
CA ASP A 149 3.88 -11.87 -12.91
C ASP A 149 4.70 -12.06 -14.20
N ARG A 150 5.97 -12.24 -14.01
CA ARG A 150 6.92 -12.47 -15.10
C ARG A 150 7.95 -13.54 -14.75
N GLU A 151 8.38 -14.30 -15.74
CA GLU A 151 9.45 -15.27 -15.60
C GLU A 151 10.83 -14.60 -15.65
N PRO A 152 11.84 -15.18 -14.97
CA PRO A 152 13.22 -14.69 -15.07
C PRO A 152 13.74 -14.74 -16.51
N GLN A 153 14.41 -13.67 -16.94
CA GLN A 153 15.06 -13.63 -18.25
C GLN A 153 16.43 -14.31 -18.17
N PRO A 154 16.73 -15.27 -19.05
CA PRO A 154 18.04 -15.91 -19.08
C PRO A 154 19.13 -14.92 -19.49
N LYS A 155 20.30 -15.01 -18.86
CA LYS A 155 21.46 -14.21 -19.24
C LYS A 155 22.02 -14.73 -20.57
N ILE A 156 22.21 -13.85 -21.55
CA ILE A 156 22.80 -14.21 -22.84
C ILE A 156 24.28 -14.58 -22.67
N GLY A 157 25.00 -13.86 -21.82
CA GLY A 157 26.42 -14.01 -21.59
C GLY A 157 27.29 -13.31 -22.67
N PRO A 158 28.57 -12.97 -22.34
CA PRO A 158 29.39 -12.12 -23.18
C PRO A 158 29.68 -12.72 -24.57
N ALA A 159 29.95 -14.01 -24.65
CA ALA A 159 30.28 -14.69 -25.92
C ALA A 159 29.08 -14.69 -26.89
N ALA A 160 27.89 -15.12 -26.40
CA ALA A 160 26.68 -15.12 -27.22
C ALA A 160 26.26 -13.69 -27.60
N HIS A 161 26.41 -12.71 -26.68
CA HIS A 161 26.14 -11.30 -26.98
C HIS A 161 27.08 -10.77 -28.09
N ALA A 162 28.38 -11.10 -28.06
CA ALA A 162 29.31 -10.70 -29.10
C ALA A 162 28.99 -11.34 -30.47
N MET A 163 28.52 -12.60 -30.48
CA MET A 163 28.06 -13.28 -31.70
C MET A 163 26.80 -12.61 -32.27
N GLU A 164 25.81 -12.33 -31.43
CA GLU A 164 24.57 -11.67 -31.85
C GLU A 164 24.80 -10.25 -32.35
N LYS A 165 25.76 -9.53 -31.76
CA LYS A 165 26.17 -8.21 -32.26
C LYS A 165 26.74 -8.25 -33.67
N ARG A 166 27.30 -9.42 -34.10
CA ARG A 166 27.79 -9.69 -35.46
C ARG A 166 26.70 -10.25 -36.37
N GLY A 167 25.44 -10.31 -35.95
CA GLY A 167 24.33 -10.82 -36.74
C GLY A 167 24.15 -12.35 -36.68
N MET A 168 24.90 -13.07 -35.84
CA MET A 168 24.75 -14.51 -35.64
C MET A 168 23.69 -14.80 -34.58
N GLN A 169 22.73 -15.63 -34.89
CA GLN A 169 21.75 -16.11 -33.90
C GLN A 169 22.38 -17.11 -32.95
N THR A 170 22.02 -17.06 -31.70
CA THR A 170 22.51 -17.98 -30.69
C THR A 170 21.33 -18.56 -29.88
N GLU A 171 21.46 -19.81 -29.45
CA GLU A 171 20.45 -20.49 -28.62
C GLU A 171 20.08 -19.67 -27.34
N ARG A 172 21.10 -19.07 -26.72
CA ARG A 172 20.87 -18.19 -25.53
C ARG A 172 20.12 -16.90 -25.87
N GLY A 173 20.41 -16.33 -27.04
CA GLY A 173 19.67 -15.16 -27.52
C GLY A 173 18.23 -15.50 -27.88
N ASP A 174 17.99 -16.66 -28.48
CA ASP A 174 16.65 -17.15 -28.79
C ASP A 174 15.84 -17.41 -27.49
N ALA A 175 16.46 -18.09 -26.52
CA ALA A 175 15.84 -18.30 -25.20
C ALA A 175 15.50 -16.98 -24.50
N PHE A 176 16.38 -15.97 -24.61
CA PHE A 176 16.12 -14.65 -24.07
C PHE A 176 14.93 -13.95 -24.76
N ARG A 177 14.89 -13.96 -26.09
CA ARG A 177 13.79 -13.38 -26.88
C ARG A 177 12.46 -14.07 -26.60
N ALA A 178 12.49 -15.40 -26.50
CA ALA A 178 11.31 -16.19 -26.16
C ALA A 178 10.78 -15.85 -24.77
N ALA A 179 11.64 -15.71 -23.75
CA ALA A 179 11.23 -15.28 -22.42
C ALA A 179 10.67 -13.85 -22.42
N GLN A 180 11.26 -12.94 -23.19
CA GLN A 180 10.71 -11.58 -23.36
C GLN A 180 9.31 -11.59 -23.99
N ALA A 181 9.12 -12.37 -25.06
CA ALA A 181 7.84 -12.49 -25.74
C ALA A 181 6.76 -13.04 -24.80
N ARG A 182 7.06 -14.12 -24.06
CA ARG A 182 6.12 -14.66 -23.06
C ARG A 182 5.79 -13.67 -21.95
N ASN A 183 6.78 -12.91 -21.49
CA ASN A 183 6.53 -11.88 -20.47
C ASN A 183 5.66 -10.73 -21.00
N ALA A 184 5.86 -10.32 -22.25
CA ALA A 184 5.03 -9.31 -22.89
C ALA A 184 3.58 -9.79 -23.05
N GLU A 185 3.39 -11.03 -23.50
CA GLU A 185 2.07 -11.65 -23.63
C GLU A 185 1.36 -11.76 -22.27
N ARG A 186 2.05 -12.22 -21.22
CA ARG A 186 1.49 -12.27 -19.86
C ARG A 186 1.05 -10.90 -19.35
N ALA A 187 1.90 -9.89 -19.54
CA ALA A 187 1.60 -8.53 -19.13
C ALA A 187 0.37 -7.97 -19.87
N GLU A 188 0.27 -8.23 -21.17
CA GLU A 188 -0.87 -7.79 -21.98
C GLU A 188 -2.17 -8.49 -21.57
N LEU A 189 -2.15 -9.83 -21.51
CA LEU A 189 -3.34 -10.61 -21.14
C LEU A 189 -3.77 -10.34 -19.69
N GLY A 190 -2.83 -10.35 -18.74
CA GLY A 190 -3.10 -10.05 -17.34
C GLY A 190 -3.62 -8.63 -17.16
N GLY A 191 -3.05 -7.66 -17.84
CA GLY A 191 -3.50 -6.27 -17.82
C GLY A 191 -4.93 -6.12 -18.34
N ARG A 192 -5.26 -6.72 -19.50
CA ARG A 192 -6.63 -6.69 -20.05
C ARG A 192 -7.64 -7.35 -19.12
N GLN A 193 -7.32 -8.51 -18.57
CA GLN A 193 -8.19 -9.22 -17.64
C GLN A 193 -8.45 -8.39 -16.37
N LEU A 194 -7.40 -7.77 -15.83
CA LEU A 194 -7.51 -6.91 -14.66
C LEU A 194 -8.40 -5.70 -14.94
N GLU A 195 -8.16 -4.96 -16.02
CA GLU A 195 -8.95 -3.76 -16.35
C GLU A 195 -10.43 -4.09 -16.55
N LEU A 196 -10.76 -5.18 -17.25
CA LEU A 196 -12.13 -5.65 -17.39
C LEU A 196 -12.78 -5.97 -16.03
N ARG A 197 -12.03 -6.63 -15.13
CA ARG A 197 -12.50 -6.94 -13.78
C ARG A 197 -12.73 -5.67 -12.96
N LEU A 198 -11.80 -4.72 -12.99
CA LEU A 198 -11.90 -3.45 -12.27
C LEU A 198 -13.07 -2.61 -12.78
N GLU A 199 -13.29 -2.57 -14.11
CA GLU A 199 -14.43 -1.89 -14.70
C GLU A 199 -15.76 -2.51 -14.25
N LEU A 200 -15.86 -3.83 -14.25
CA LEU A 200 -17.06 -4.54 -13.78
C LEU A 200 -17.33 -4.26 -12.29
N MET A 201 -16.31 -4.29 -11.46
CA MET A 201 -16.41 -3.95 -10.04
C MET A 201 -16.86 -2.50 -9.83
N ALA A 202 -16.29 -1.55 -10.58
CA ALA A 202 -16.67 -0.14 -10.51
C ALA A 202 -18.13 0.08 -10.88
N ARG A 203 -18.61 -0.57 -11.95
CA ARG A 203 -20.04 -0.56 -12.35
C ARG A 203 -20.93 -1.15 -11.27
N GLY A 204 -20.50 -2.25 -10.63
CA GLY A 204 -21.22 -2.88 -9.51
C GLY A 204 -21.33 -1.95 -8.31
N ARG A 205 -20.24 -1.29 -7.91
CA ARG A 205 -20.22 -0.30 -6.83
C ARG A 205 -21.13 0.89 -7.12
N ALA A 206 -21.09 1.42 -8.34
CA ALA A 206 -21.95 2.51 -8.77
C ALA A 206 -23.43 2.14 -8.69
N PHE A 207 -23.78 0.93 -9.12
CA PHE A 207 -25.16 0.41 -9.03
C PHE A 207 -25.63 0.31 -7.58
N VAL A 208 -24.83 -0.30 -6.69
CA VAL A 208 -25.16 -0.43 -5.26
C VAL A 208 -25.30 0.95 -4.61
N SER A 209 -24.40 1.89 -4.90
CA SER A 209 -24.47 3.26 -4.40
C SER A 209 -25.74 3.97 -4.86
N ALA A 210 -26.11 3.86 -6.13
CA ALA A 210 -27.35 4.44 -6.65
C ALA A 210 -28.60 3.82 -6.01
N ALA A 211 -28.64 2.51 -5.85
CA ALA A 211 -29.72 1.81 -5.19
C ALA A 211 -29.88 2.25 -3.72
N ARG A 212 -28.76 2.39 -3.00
CA ARG A 212 -28.75 2.90 -1.62
C ARG A 212 -29.27 4.32 -1.53
N ALA A 213 -28.82 5.20 -2.40
CA ALA A 213 -29.32 6.58 -2.46
C ALA A 213 -30.83 6.65 -2.72
N GLN A 214 -31.37 5.78 -3.59
CA GLN A 214 -32.81 5.68 -3.82
C GLN A 214 -33.57 5.22 -2.55
N LEU A 215 -33.06 4.21 -1.87
CA LEU A 215 -33.62 3.74 -0.60
C LEU A 215 -33.63 4.85 0.46
N ASP A 216 -32.54 5.57 0.62
CA ASP A 216 -32.44 6.69 1.58
C ASP A 216 -33.47 7.78 1.26
N GLN A 217 -33.68 8.11 -0.03
CA GLN A 217 -34.74 9.04 -0.44
C GLN A 217 -36.14 8.54 -0.10
N LEU A 218 -36.42 7.25 -0.29
CA LEU A 218 -37.69 6.64 0.07
C LEU A 218 -37.93 6.68 1.58
N TRP A 219 -36.91 6.37 2.37
CA TRP A 219 -36.96 6.47 3.83
C TRP A 219 -37.25 7.90 4.30
N GLN A 220 -36.55 8.89 3.75
CA GLN A 220 -36.81 10.30 4.09
C GLN A 220 -38.24 10.73 3.74
N ARG A 221 -38.78 10.29 2.58
CA ARG A 221 -40.16 10.57 2.20
C ARG A 221 -41.17 9.93 3.15
N ALA A 222 -40.90 8.68 3.56
CA ALA A 222 -41.74 7.97 4.53
C ALA A 222 -41.72 8.66 5.91
N GLU A 223 -40.55 9.06 6.37
CA GLU A 223 -40.37 9.78 7.65
C GLU A 223 -41.13 11.11 7.66
N HIS A 224 -40.97 11.91 6.59
CA HIS A 224 -41.75 13.15 6.44
C HIS A 224 -43.28 12.91 6.38
N ALA A 225 -43.72 11.81 5.74
CA ALA A 225 -45.13 11.44 5.72
C ALA A 225 -45.64 11.08 7.11
N MET A 226 -44.88 10.28 7.86
CA MET A 226 -45.22 9.92 9.26
C MET A 226 -45.26 11.12 10.18
N THR A 227 -44.33 12.07 10.05
CA THR A 227 -44.31 13.31 10.84
C THR A 227 -45.58 14.14 10.58
N ARG A 228 -45.99 14.31 9.30
CA ARG A 228 -47.22 15.02 8.94
C ARG A 228 -48.47 14.32 9.49
N ILE A 229 -48.52 12.99 9.48
CA ILE A 229 -49.61 12.22 10.07
C ILE A 229 -49.68 12.47 11.59
N ARG A 230 -48.53 12.40 12.26
CA ARG A 230 -48.43 12.65 13.71
C ARG A 230 -48.88 14.07 14.09
N GLU A 231 -48.44 15.07 13.35
CA GLU A 231 -48.83 16.48 13.54
C GLU A 231 -50.35 16.66 13.35
N ARG A 232 -50.94 16.00 12.34
CA ARG A 232 -52.39 16.04 12.11
C ARG A 232 -53.16 15.42 13.28
N ILE A 233 -52.76 14.25 13.76
CA ILE A 233 -53.41 13.55 14.88
C ILE A 233 -53.30 14.39 16.17
N MET A 234 -52.12 14.96 16.45
CA MET A 234 -51.91 15.79 17.63
C MET A 234 -52.67 17.12 17.52
N GLY A 235 -52.71 17.76 16.37
CA GLY A 235 -53.46 18.99 16.14
C GLY A 235 -54.97 18.79 16.16
N GLU A 236 -55.47 17.61 15.84
CA GLU A 236 -56.91 17.26 16.02
C GLU A 236 -57.25 16.98 17.48
N ALA A 237 -56.31 16.46 18.28
CA ALA A 237 -56.48 16.26 19.72
C ALA A 237 -56.51 17.56 20.55
N GLU A 238 -55.90 18.65 20.04
CA GLU A 238 -55.88 19.97 20.70
C GLU A 238 -57.02 20.89 20.28
N ARG A 239 -57.95 20.48 19.40
CA ARG A 239 -59.11 21.28 19.10
C ARG A 239 -60.06 21.23 20.32
N PRO A 240 -60.27 22.36 21.02
CA PRO A 240 -61.24 22.38 22.13
C PRO A 240 -62.59 22.11 21.50
N GLN A 241 -63.35 21.12 22.05
CA GLN A 241 -64.76 20.91 21.75
C GLN A 241 -65.46 22.20 22.15
N ALA A 242 -65.91 22.97 21.16
CA ALA A 242 -66.81 24.08 21.35
C ALA A 242 -68.12 23.47 21.88
N ARG A 243 -68.19 23.32 23.22
CA ARG A 243 -69.46 23.03 23.90
C ARG A 243 -70.38 24.16 23.65
N ASP A 244 -71.50 23.82 23.04
CA ASP A 244 -72.72 24.54 22.85
C ASP A 244 -73.09 25.33 24.14
N ARG A 245 -72.85 26.64 24.06
CA ARG A 245 -73.38 27.56 25.10
C ARG A 245 -74.65 28.13 24.55
N ARG A 246 -75.71 27.32 24.64
CA ARG A 246 -77.12 27.82 24.65
C ARG A 246 -77.78 27.17 25.83
N ASP A 247 -78.42 28.05 26.63
CA ASP A 247 -79.30 27.80 27.72
C ASP A 247 -78.65 27.61 29.13
N ALA A 248 -78.56 28.74 29.85
CA ALA A 248 -79.03 28.88 31.18
C ALA A 248 -78.88 30.33 31.62
N ARG A 249 -79.91 31.11 31.35
CA ARG A 249 -80.21 32.27 32.18
C ARG A 249 -81.04 31.78 33.36
N ASP A 250 -80.81 32.46 34.50
CA ASP A 250 -81.54 32.43 35.78
C ASP A 250 -81.20 31.31 36.76
N VAL A 251 -80.58 31.70 37.85
CA VAL A 251 -81.19 31.89 39.17
C VAL A 251 -80.15 32.48 40.11
N ARG A 252 -80.59 33.53 40.79
CA ARG A 252 -79.96 34.31 41.88
C ARG A 252 -79.51 33.49 43.08
N GLY A 253 -78.50 34.00 43.80
CA GLY A 253 -78.58 34.11 45.26
C GLY A 253 -77.48 33.47 46.09
N GLY A 254 -76.76 34.31 46.76
CA GLY A 254 -76.39 34.07 48.15
C GLY A 254 -74.95 33.69 48.46
N ARG A 255 -74.22 34.72 48.93
CA ARG A 255 -73.47 34.72 50.22
C ARG A 255 -72.74 33.39 50.58
N ASP A 256 -71.52 33.31 51.03
CA ASP A 256 -70.74 34.13 51.98
C ASP A 256 -69.38 33.46 52.15
N GLU A 257 -68.40 34.27 52.39
CA GLU A 257 -67.23 34.15 53.29
C GLU A 257 -66.68 32.74 53.63
N THR A 258 -65.44 32.45 53.53
CA THR A 258 -64.35 32.86 54.41
C THR A 258 -63.09 32.06 54.16
N LYS A 259 -61.99 32.82 54.18
CA LYS A 259 -60.73 32.55 54.87
C LYS A 259 -59.89 31.27 54.52
N ALA A 260 -58.78 31.60 53.96
CA ALA A 260 -57.44 31.56 54.57
C ALA A 260 -56.74 30.20 54.69
N ARG A 261 -55.62 30.16 54.23
CA ARG A 261 -54.27 30.02 54.80
C ARG A 261 -53.36 29.03 54.03
N GLU A 262 -52.32 29.64 53.59
CA GLU A 262 -50.93 29.30 53.85
C GLU A 262 -50.40 27.91 53.39
N GLY A 263 -49.50 27.98 52.51
CA GLY A 263 -48.29 27.42 52.10
C GLY A 263 -47.50 26.59 53.15
N PRO A 264 -46.23 26.28 52.93
CA PRO A 264 -45.38 26.36 51.80
C PRO A 264 -44.48 25.06 51.64
N GLY A 265 -43.62 25.09 50.68
CA GLY A 265 -42.27 24.46 50.82
C GLY A 265 -42.06 23.18 50.04
N VAL A 266 -41.08 23.32 49.37
CA VAL A 266 -39.71 22.83 49.49
C VAL A 266 -39.38 21.70 48.45
N THR A 267 -38.62 22.06 47.48
CA THR A 267 -37.27 21.71 47.11
C THR A 267 -36.96 20.29 46.61
N GLU A 268 -36.13 20.35 45.59
CA GLU A 268 -34.97 19.48 45.32
C GLU A 268 -35.26 18.06 44.85
N GLY A 269 -34.64 17.66 43.82
CA GLY A 269 -33.30 17.46 43.41
C GLY A 269 -33.31 16.53 42.23
N ARG A 270 -32.55 16.88 41.28
CA ARG A 270 -31.24 16.29 40.92
C ARG A 270 -31.23 14.91 40.30
N ASP A 271 -30.67 14.97 39.12
CA ASP A 271 -29.51 14.20 38.63
C ASP A 271 -29.64 12.74 38.24
N GLY A 272 -29.17 12.54 37.07
CA GLY A 272 -28.34 11.41 36.67
C GLY A 272 -29.10 10.36 35.84
N LEU A 273 -28.70 10.01 34.72
CA LEU A 273 -27.49 9.37 34.32
C LEU A 273 -27.50 9.15 32.79
N ASP A 274 -26.71 9.89 32.14
CA ASP A 274 -26.02 9.45 30.94
C ASP A 274 -24.87 8.55 31.41
N GLU A 275 -24.85 7.29 31.00
CA GLU A 275 -23.63 6.50 30.86
C GLU A 275 -23.95 5.03 30.53
N ALA A 276 -24.02 4.70 29.26
CA ALA A 276 -23.78 3.31 28.79
C ALA A 276 -23.67 3.22 27.27
N ALA A 277 -22.56 3.70 26.71
CA ALA A 277 -22.15 3.31 25.39
C ALA A 277 -20.62 3.46 25.21
N ALA A 278 -19.85 2.74 26.01
CA ALA A 278 -18.45 2.55 25.75
C ALA A 278 -17.97 1.27 26.44
N ARG A 279 -18.00 0.14 25.73
CA ARG A 279 -17.12 -1.02 25.96
C ARG A 279 -17.58 -2.20 25.12
N ARG A 280 -16.98 -2.34 23.94
CA ARG A 280 -16.71 -3.64 23.29
C ARG A 280 -15.83 -3.39 22.05
N ALA A 281 -14.52 -3.36 22.29
CA ALA A 281 -13.51 -3.67 21.30
C ALA A 281 -12.24 -4.01 22.07
N ALA A 282 -12.08 -5.29 22.39
CA ALA A 282 -10.80 -5.93 22.67
C ALA A 282 -11.07 -7.43 22.94
N VAL A 283 -10.92 -8.25 21.93
CA VAL A 283 -10.20 -9.52 21.92
C VAL A 283 -9.76 -9.75 20.47
#